data_1765397701171c2ea6c10b18e5441480
#
_entry.id   1765397701171c2ea6c10b18e5441480
#
_cell.length_a   1.000
_cell.length_b   1.000
_cell.length_c   1.000
_cell.angle_alpha   90.00
_cell.angle_beta   90.00
_cell.angle_gamma   90.00
#
_symmetry.space_group_name_H-M   'P 1'
#
loop_
_entity.id
_entity.type
_entity.pdbx_description
1 polymer ?
#
loop_
_entity_poly.entity_id
_entity_poly.type
_entity_poly.pdbx_seq_one_letter_code
_entity_poly.pdbx_strand_id
1 'polypeptide(L)' 'MRERLDRQAIEIEWIERVVARPERESTQHDGRIRRWAAIPEADGKYLRVVLLPDGETVHNALFDRGFRA' A
#
# COMPACT_ATOMS: atom_id res chain seq x y z
N MET A 1 -4.49 24.50 -2.91
CA MET A 1 -4.51 24.08 -2.76
C MET A 1 -4.51 23.15 -2.92
N ARG A 2 -4.41 22.94 -3.02
CA ARG A 2 -4.31 22.21 -2.98
C ARG A 2 -4.71 21.29 -3.48
N GLU A 3 -4.91 21.17 -4.13
CA GLU A 3 -5.24 20.38 -4.44
C GLU A 3 -5.21 19.35 -4.46
N ARG A 4 -4.85 19.07 -4.72
CA ARG A 4 -4.64 18.01 -4.63
C ARG A 4 -4.96 17.30 -3.62
N LEU A 5 -5.28 17.64 -3.10
CA LEU A 5 -5.64 17.21 -1.97
C LEU A 5 -6.77 16.39 -1.98
N ASP A 6 -7.53 16.42 -2.86
CA ASP A 6 -8.59 15.54 -2.95
C ASP A 6 -8.14 14.20 -3.19
N ARG A 7 -6.86 14.00 -3.43
CA ARG A 7 -6.43 12.68 -3.51
C ARG A 7 -6.32 12.18 -2.16
N GLN A 8 -6.41 10.92 -1.92
CA GLN A 8 -6.32 10.33 -0.64
C GLN A 8 -4.98 10.56 -0.08
N ALA A 9 -4.92 11.20 1.08
CA ALA A 9 -3.67 11.36 1.78
C ALA A 9 -3.37 10.06 2.47
N ILE A 10 -2.32 9.40 2.05
CA ILE A 10 -1.95 8.12 2.63
C ILE A 10 -1.06 8.37 3.84
N GLU A 11 -1.52 7.90 5.01
CA GLU A 11 -0.78 8.10 6.24
C GLU A 11 0.40 7.15 6.31
N ILE A 12 1.50 7.61 6.86
CA ILE A 12 2.68 6.77 7.01
C ILE A 12 2.37 5.56 7.86
N GLU A 13 1.56 5.72 8.92
CA GLU A 13 1.25 4.58 9.77
C GLU A 13 0.43 3.53 9.02
N TRP A 14 -0.33 3.91 8.00
CA TRP A 14 -1.04 2.93 7.21
C TRP A 14 -0.05 2.10 6.39
N ILE A 15 0.96 2.77 5.82
CA ILE A 15 2.00 2.09 5.06
C ILE A 15 2.73 1.11 5.97
N GLU A 16 3.09 1.55 7.17
CA GLU A 16 3.78 0.69 8.11
C GLU A 16 2.93 -0.51 8.49
N ARG A 17 1.62 -0.29 8.63
CA ARG A 17 0.71 -1.36 8.97
C ARG A 17 0.66 -2.42 7.86
N VAL A 18 0.59 -1.97 6.60
CA VAL A 18 0.56 -2.90 5.48
C VAL A 18 1.87 -3.67 5.38
N VAL A 19 2.98 -3.00 5.62
CA VAL A 19 4.29 -3.65 5.54
C VAL A 19 4.44 -4.68 6.65
N ALA A 20 3.97 -4.34 7.85
CA ALA A 20 4.14 -5.22 9.00
C ALA A 20 3.15 -6.38 9.01
N ARG A 21 1.92 -6.14 8.56
CA ARG A 21 0.87 -7.17 8.63
C ARG A 21 0.05 -7.17 7.35
N PRO A 22 0.64 -7.59 6.25
CA PRO A 22 -0.11 -7.61 4.98
C PRO A 22 -1.13 -8.75 5.00
N GLU A 23 -2.29 -8.49 4.39
CA GLU A 23 -3.26 -9.54 4.20
C GLU A 23 -2.89 -10.37 2.98
N ARG A 24 -2.16 -9.79 2.04
CA ARG A 24 -1.74 -10.49 0.86
C ARG A 24 -0.38 -9.92 0.42
N GLU A 25 0.46 -10.79 -0.11
CA GLU A 25 1.77 -10.38 -0.57
C GLU A 25 2.06 -11.09 -1.88
N SER A 26 2.73 -10.39 -2.79
CA SER A 26 3.12 -10.97 -4.07
C SER A 26 4.47 -10.37 -4.45
N THR A 27 5.35 -11.19 -5.00
CA THR A 27 6.65 -10.72 -5.46
C THR A 27 6.62 -10.63 -6.98
N GLN A 28 6.99 -9.47 -7.51
CA GLN A 28 7.07 -9.29 -8.94
C GLN A 28 8.33 -9.99 -9.47
N HIS A 29 8.34 -10.29 -10.76
CA HIS A 29 9.48 -10.99 -11.30
C HIS A 29 10.76 -10.16 -11.27
N ASP A 30 10.66 -8.85 -11.11
CA ASP A 30 11.85 -8.00 -10.97
C ASP A 30 12.32 -7.90 -9.52
N GLY A 31 11.64 -8.62 -8.61
CA GLY A 31 12.04 -8.66 -7.20
C GLY A 31 11.29 -7.71 -6.30
N ARG A 32 10.53 -6.79 -6.86
CA ARG A 32 9.75 -5.88 -6.02
C ARG A 32 8.62 -6.64 -5.34
N ILE A 33 8.28 -6.20 -4.15
CA ILE A 33 7.30 -6.88 -3.33
C ILE A 33 6.06 -6.02 -3.20
N ARG A 34 4.90 -6.58 -3.50
CA ARG A 34 3.64 -5.89 -3.33
C ARG A 34 2.93 -6.45 -2.13
N ARG A 35 2.48 -5.57 -1.23
CA ARG A 35 1.73 -5.98 -0.05
C ARG A 35 0.45 -5.19 0.01
N TRP A 36 -0.63 -5.85 0.39
CA TRP A 36 -1.95 -5.24 0.47
C TRP A 36 -2.55 -5.49 1.84
N ALA A 37 -3.26 -4.51 2.35
CA ALA A 37 -4.09 -4.69 3.55
C ALA A 37 -5.20 -3.66 3.53
N ALA A 38 -6.32 -4.01 4.11
CA ALA A 38 -7.45 -3.10 4.19
C ALA A 38 -7.16 -2.03 5.23
N ILE A 39 -7.57 -0.80 4.92
CA ILE A 39 -7.41 0.32 5.83
C ILE A 39 -8.80 0.77 6.25
N PRO A 40 -9.24 0.38 7.45
CA PRO A 40 -10.59 0.76 7.89
C PRO A 40 -10.82 2.27 7.90
N GLU A 41 -9.79 3.04 8.23
CA GLU A 41 -9.89 4.49 8.25
C GLU A 41 -10.15 5.07 6.87
N ALA A 42 -9.92 4.28 5.82
CA ALA A 42 -10.17 4.70 4.44
C ALA A 42 -11.30 3.86 3.84
N ASP A 43 -12.35 3.64 4.64
CA ASP A 43 -13.52 2.89 4.19
C ASP A 43 -13.20 1.46 3.79
N GLY A 44 -12.19 0.88 4.37
CA GLY A 44 -11.83 -0.50 4.09
C GLY A 44 -11.16 -0.71 2.75
N LYS A 45 -10.75 0.35 2.09
CA LYS A 45 -10.04 0.20 0.83
C LYS A 45 -8.71 -0.47 1.06
N TYR A 46 -8.27 -1.25 0.06
CA TYR A 46 -6.99 -1.92 0.17
C TYR A 46 -5.86 -1.01 -0.26
N LEU A 47 -4.91 -0.83 0.62
CA LEU A 47 -3.71 -0.06 0.32
C LEU A 47 -2.64 -1.00 -0.19
N ARG A 48 -2.12 -0.71 -1.36
CA ARG A 48 -1.03 -1.48 -1.94
C ARG A 48 0.27 -0.74 -1.70
N VAL A 49 1.22 -1.40 -1.06
CA VAL A 49 2.53 -0.83 -0.85
C VAL A 49 3.52 -1.68 -1.64
N VAL A 50 4.33 -1.03 -2.46
CA VAL A 50 5.34 -1.71 -3.25
C VAL A 50 6.69 -1.43 -2.62
N LEU A 51 7.41 -2.49 -2.29
CA LEU A 51 8.73 -2.40 -1.68
C LEU A 51 9.77 -2.81 -2.69
N LEU A 52 10.96 -2.27 -2.54
CA LEU A 52 12.10 -2.70 -3.35
C LEU A 52 12.51 -4.10 -2.91
N PRO A 53 13.38 -4.77 -3.68
CA PRO A 53 13.74 -6.16 -3.35
C PRO A 53 14.35 -6.35 -1.97
N ASP A 54 14.84 -5.28 -1.32
CA ASP A 54 15.37 -5.40 0.03
C ASP A 54 14.25 -5.67 1.06
N GLY A 55 12.98 -5.53 0.64
CA GLY A 55 11.87 -5.79 1.53
C GLY A 55 11.64 -4.70 2.57
N GLU A 56 12.33 -3.59 2.47
CA GLU A 56 12.23 -2.51 3.44
C GLU A 56 11.93 -1.16 2.83
N THR A 57 12.51 -0.86 1.70
CA THR A 57 12.38 0.46 1.10
C THR A 57 11.06 0.57 0.36
N VAL A 58 10.24 1.51 0.75
CA VAL A 58 8.96 1.74 0.08
C VAL A 58 9.21 2.45 -1.24
N HIS A 59 8.77 1.82 -2.32
CA HIS A 59 8.90 2.40 -3.65
C HIS A 59 7.71 3.28 -3.95
N ASN A 60 6.50 2.79 -3.67
CA ASN A 60 5.32 3.61 -3.78
C ASN A 60 4.17 2.96 -2.99
N ALA A 61 3.10 3.72 -2.82
CA ALA A 61 1.92 3.22 -2.15
C ALA A 61 0.70 3.90 -2.77
N LEU A 62 -0.36 3.13 -2.98
CA LEU A 62 -1.59 3.67 -3.52
C LEU A 62 -2.74 2.72 -3.18
N PHE A 63 -3.96 3.26 -3.22
CA PHE A 63 -5.12 2.41 -2.99
C PHE A 63 -5.42 1.64 -4.28
N ASP A 64 -5.65 0.34 -4.13
CA ASP A 64 -5.83 -0.55 -5.26
C ASP A 64 -7.29 -0.97 -5.32
N ARG A 65 -8.04 -0.33 -6.18
CA ARG A 65 -9.46 -0.59 -6.29
C ARG A 65 -9.78 -1.94 -6.89
N GLY A 66 -8.89 -2.48 -7.67
CA GLY A 66 -9.14 -3.76 -8.32
C GLY A 66 -8.77 -4.95 -7.48
N PHE A 67 -8.14 -4.73 -6.34
CA PHE A 67 -7.68 -5.84 -5.52
C PHE A 67 -8.84 -6.47 -4.75
N ARG A 68 -8.85 -7.79 -4.71
CA ARG A 68 -9.78 -8.55 -3.89
C ARG A 68 -9.00 -9.60 -3.12
N ALA A 69 -9.23 -9.62 -1.85
CA ALA A 69 -8.51 -10.57 -0.96
C ALA A 69 -8.95 -12.01 -1.19
#